data_1c7190d985244b0f1d1b4e48aefdef86
#
_entry.id   1c7190d985244b0f1d1b4e48aefdef86
#
_cell.length_a   1.000
_cell.length_b   1.000
_cell.length_c   1.000
_cell.angle_alpha   90.00
_cell.angle_beta   90.00
_cell.angle_gamma   90.00
#
_symmetry.space_group_name_H-M   'P 1'
#
loop_
_entity.id
_entity.type
_entity.pdbx_description
1 polymer ?
#
loop_
_entity_poly.entity_id
_entity_poly.type
_entity_poly.pdbx_seq_one_letter_code
_entity_poly.pdbx_strand_id
1 'polypeptide(L)'
;MPDLRIKIKDVVLKNPIIIASGTPTYGPAMVQKCIRSEAAAFVTKTLCYTEWLQKQPRPRWHIQHPEAVDDGGYFSLYSTERLNPMPPEEYARKKMKAYAQEAHDFDVRVIASIAGTDPETWARLADLVSENGADMIELNLQCPHVEKGQPTGMVAGRDPELCYSILDLVRKRTPLPVIGKVVGEGVDPIKIATRMIDGGADAVVLTGRFQGLYLDIETEKPIHWGGMGGYGGFWQASITRKWIVRGSEANLKVPIIGGAGIGNYEDIISYILCGATAVQICTAIIVYGHKIIKRWLRQISGWMEAKGYSSIADFSGRSLNKIIAPSLIPRDTPYASRIDPDNCQKCLKCLEACPYEAITVIDQKLVVDPEKCDGCRLCVALCQQGAAEFYQK
;
A
#
# COMPACT_ATOMS: atom_id res chain seq x y z
N MET A 1 -7.61 26.92 0.55
CA MET A 1 -7.38 25.45 0.54
C MET A 1 -5.94 25.19 0.15
N PRO A 2 -5.23 24.30 0.82
CA PRO A 2 -3.86 23.92 0.49
C PRO A 2 -3.74 23.32 -0.91
N ASP A 3 -2.55 23.46 -1.50
CA ASP A 3 -2.22 22.85 -2.78
C ASP A 3 -1.87 21.35 -2.58
N LEU A 4 -2.69 20.47 -3.12
CA LEU A 4 -2.49 19.04 -3.05
C LEU A 4 -1.72 18.46 -4.24
N ARG A 5 -1.33 19.27 -5.23
CA ARG A 5 -0.67 18.80 -6.44
C ARG A 5 0.69 18.19 -6.13
N ILE A 6 0.99 17.13 -6.88
CA ILE A 6 2.30 16.47 -6.88
C ILE A 6 2.76 16.25 -8.32
N LYS A 7 4.00 15.84 -8.51
CA LYS A 7 4.57 15.64 -9.85
C LYS A 7 5.32 14.31 -9.94
N ILE A 8 5.12 13.58 -11.03
CA ILE A 8 5.91 12.41 -11.42
C ILE A 8 6.50 12.72 -12.79
N LYS A 9 7.81 12.91 -12.86
CA LYS A 9 8.53 13.42 -14.04
C LYS A 9 7.90 14.74 -14.52
N ASP A 10 7.28 14.76 -15.68
CA ASP A 10 6.60 15.91 -16.30
C ASP A 10 5.08 15.91 -16.10
N VAL A 11 4.51 14.81 -15.59
CA VAL A 11 3.07 14.67 -15.32
C VAL A 11 2.70 15.26 -13.97
N VAL A 12 1.85 16.29 -13.99
CA VAL A 12 1.25 16.88 -12.77
C VAL A 12 -0.02 16.10 -12.42
N LEU A 13 -0.12 15.71 -11.16
CA LEU A 13 -1.29 15.07 -10.57
C LEU A 13 -1.97 16.06 -9.61
N LYS A 14 -3.30 16.21 -9.70
CA LYS A 14 -4.08 17.19 -8.90
C LYS A 14 -4.06 16.93 -7.39
N ASN A 15 -3.71 15.72 -6.95
CA ASN A 15 -3.52 15.33 -5.56
C ASN A 15 -2.68 14.03 -5.48
N PRO A 16 -2.24 13.58 -4.29
CA PRO A 16 -1.36 12.42 -4.17
C PRO A 16 -2.06 11.05 -4.30
N ILE A 17 -3.37 10.98 -4.52
CA ILE A 17 -4.12 9.72 -4.50
C ILE A 17 -4.22 9.11 -5.90
N ILE A 18 -3.69 7.89 -6.04
CA ILE A 18 -3.79 7.04 -7.23
C ILE A 18 -4.61 5.80 -6.87
N ILE A 19 -5.60 5.45 -7.68
CA ILE A 19 -6.32 4.18 -7.55
C ILE A 19 -5.46 3.08 -8.15
N ALA A 20 -5.06 2.09 -7.34
CA ALA A 20 -4.17 1.01 -7.77
C ALA A 20 -4.87 0.02 -8.70
N SER A 21 -4.08 -0.67 -9.53
CA SER A 21 -4.52 -1.80 -10.35
C SER A 21 -5.16 -2.90 -9.49
N GLY A 22 -6.35 -3.33 -9.84
CA GLY A 22 -7.09 -4.37 -9.13
C GLY A 22 -8.59 -4.32 -9.41
N THR A 23 -9.38 -4.86 -8.49
CA THR A 23 -10.85 -4.84 -8.57
C THR A 23 -11.43 -3.43 -8.75
N PRO A 24 -10.90 -2.37 -8.11
CA PRO A 24 -11.44 -1.01 -8.31
C PRO A 24 -11.34 -0.50 -9.76
N THR A 25 -10.49 -1.11 -10.58
CA THR A 25 -10.29 -0.73 -11.99
C THR A 25 -10.71 -1.85 -12.96
N TYR A 26 -11.45 -2.84 -12.45
CA TYR A 26 -11.90 -3.99 -13.23
C TYR A 26 -13.23 -3.71 -13.94
N GLY A 27 -13.17 -3.56 -15.25
CA GLY A 27 -14.34 -3.38 -16.10
C GLY A 27 -14.89 -1.94 -16.14
N PRO A 28 -15.83 -1.69 -17.09
CA PRO A 28 -16.28 -0.33 -17.43
C PRO A 28 -16.89 0.43 -16.25
N ALA A 29 -17.79 -0.21 -15.50
CA ALA A 29 -18.51 0.45 -14.39
C ALA A 29 -17.55 0.90 -13.27
N MET A 30 -16.48 0.15 -13.01
CA MET A 30 -15.49 0.51 -11.99
C MET A 30 -14.57 1.63 -12.49
N VAL A 31 -14.15 1.59 -13.76
CA VAL A 31 -13.35 2.67 -14.37
C VAL A 31 -14.13 3.99 -14.36
N GLN A 32 -15.42 3.97 -14.66
CA GLN A 32 -16.28 5.17 -14.54
C GLN A 32 -16.31 5.74 -13.12
N LYS A 33 -16.34 4.87 -12.09
CA LYS A 33 -16.22 5.32 -10.70
C LYS A 33 -14.85 5.90 -10.40
N CYS A 34 -13.76 5.36 -10.99
CA CYS A 34 -12.43 5.94 -10.84
C CYS A 34 -12.37 7.36 -11.40
N ILE A 35 -12.83 7.57 -12.62
CA ILE A 35 -12.85 8.87 -13.31
C ILE A 35 -13.60 9.92 -12.48
N ARG A 36 -14.70 9.54 -11.82
CA ARG A 36 -15.56 10.45 -11.05
C ARG A 36 -15.24 10.52 -9.54
N SER A 37 -14.15 9.89 -9.09
CA SER A 37 -13.84 9.74 -7.66
C SER A 37 -13.05 10.90 -7.04
N GLU A 38 -12.60 11.86 -7.83
CA GLU A 38 -11.63 12.92 -7.45
C GLU A 38 -10.18 12.41 -7.23
N ALA A 39 -9.87 11.13 -7.43
CA ALA A 39 -8.49 10.67 -7.50
C ALA A 39 -7.73 11.37 -8.63
N ALA A 40 -6.43 11.55 -8.46
CA ALA A 40 -5.60 12.19 -9.49
C ALA A 40 -5.28 11.25 -10.67
N ALA A 41 -5.25 9.95 -10.40
CA ALA A 41 -5.01 8.93 -11.41
C ALA A 41 -5.62 7.60 -11.02
N PHE A 42 -5.78 6.72 -12.00
CA PHE A 42 -6.02 5.30 -11.76
C PHE A 42 -5.11 4.43 -12.61
N VAL A 43 -4.74 3.27 -12.05
CA VAL A 43 -3.94 2.25 -12.74
C VAL A 43 -4.89 1.22 -13.35
N THR A 44 -4.80 0.99 -14.64
CA THR A 44 -5.66 0.00 -15.32
C THR A 44 -5.45 -1.40 -14.75
N LYS A 45 -6.42 -2.30 -14.93
CA LYS A 45 -6.18 -3.72 -14.72
C LYS A 45 -5.07 -4.19 -15.64
N THR A 46 -4.06 -4.87 -15.10
CA THR A 46 -2.82 -5.22 -15.81
C THR A 46 -3.08 -5.97 -17.12
N LEU A 47 -2.54 -5.48 -18.21
CA LEU A 47 -2.58 -6.11 -19.53
C LEU A 47 -1.46 -7.13 -19.68
N CYS A 48 -1.77 -8.29 -20.24
CA CYS A 48 -0.80 -9.33 -20.58
C CYS A 48 -1.29 -10.17 -21.75
N TYR A 49 -0.37 -10.87 -22.42
CA TYR A 49 -0.70 -11.81 -23.51
C TYR A 49 -0.95 -13.24 -23.00
N THR A 50 -0.64 -13.53 -21.76
CA THR A 50 -0.75 -14.88 -21.18
C THR A 50 -2.20 -15.25 -20.89
N GLU A 51 -2.78 -16.12 -21.69
CA GLU A 51 -4.20 -16.46 -21.69
C GLU A 51 -4.73 -16.93 -20.32
N TRP A 52 -3.99 -17.81 -19.62
CA TRP A 52 -4.43 -18.31 -18.33
C TRP A 52 -4.43 -17.23 -17.22
N LEU A 53 -3.61 -16.17 -17.35
CA LEU A 53 -3.64 -15.01 -16.47
C LEU A 53 -4.82 -14.06 -16.76
N GLN A 54 -5.43 -14.16 -17.92
CA GLN A 54 -6.65 -13.42 -18.28
C GLN A 54 -7.91 -14.13 -17.76
N LYS A 55 -7.89 -15.45 -17.63
CA LYS A 55 -9.03 -16.25 -17.14
C LYS A 55 -9.19 -16.14 -15.64
N GLN A 56 -10.35 -15.63 -15.19
CA GLN A 56 -10.63 -15.43 -13.77
C GLN A 56 -11.15 -16.71 -13.10
N PRO A 57 -10.55 -17.18 -11.99
CA PRO A 57 -11.11 -18.25 -11.18
C PRO A 57 -12.40 -17.82 -10.47
N ARG A 58 -13.23 -18.78 -10.07
CA ARG A 58 -14.50 -18.58 -9.35
C ARG A 58 -14.73 -19.72 -8.35
N PRO A 59 -14.81 -19.44 -7.01
CA PRO A 59 -14.66 -18.14 -6.34
C PRO A 59 -13.20 -17.66 -6.37
N ARG A 60 -12.96 -16.38 -5.98
CA ARG A 60 -11.62 -15.78 -5.97
C ARG A 60 -11.35 -14.77 -4.86
N TRP A 61 -12.33 -14.51 -3.99
CA TRP A 61 -12.20 -13.57 -2.89
C TRP A 61 -12.58 -14.20 -1.57
N HIS A 62 -11.79 -13.92 -0.53
CA HIS A 62 -12.09 -14.23 0.85
C HIS A 62 -11.63 -13.07 1.75
N ILE A 63 -12.44 -12.76 2.75
CA ILE A 63 -12.10 -11.78 3.79
C ILE A 63 -11.93 -12.55 5.08
N GLN A 64 -10.73 -12.49 5.64
CA GLN A 64 -10.45 -12.97 6.97
C GLN A 64 -10.79 -11.87 7.98
N HIS A 65 -11.53 -12.19 9.02
CA HIS A 65 -12.08 -11.26 10.01
C HIS A 65 -13.00 -10.20 9.39
N PRO A 66 -14.09 -10.61 8.70
CA PRO A 66 -15.01 -9.69 8.05
C PRO A 66 -15.70 -8.73 9.04
N GLU A 67 -15.86 -9.13 10.30
CA GLU A 67 -16.38 -8.33 11.41
C GLU A 67 -15.55 -7.07 11.67
N ALA A 68 -14.25 -7.11 11.41
CA ALA A 68 -13.35 -5.98 11.61
C ALA A 68 -13.42 -4.91 10.50
N VAL A 69 -14.16 -5.18 9.42
CA VAL A 69 -14.26 -4.27 8.28
C VAL A 69 -15.01 -3.00 8.66
N ASP A 70 -16.15 -3.13 9.33
CA ASP A 70 -17.03 -2.01 9.68
C ASP A 70 -16.47 -1.17 10.83
N ASP A 71 -15.73 -1.79 11.72
CA ASP A 71 -15.11 -1.14 12.89
C ASP A 71 -13.76 -0.48 12.58
N GLY A 72 -13.29 -0.52 11.32
CA GLY A 72 -11.96 -0.04 10.94
C GLY A 72 -10.82 -0.87 11.51
N GLY A 73 -11.11 -2.10 11.95
CA GLY A 73 -10.16 -3.02 12.54
C GLY A 73 -9.25 -3.72 11.52
N TYR A 74 -8.44 -4.65 11.99
CA TYR A 74 -7.53 -5.41 11.15
C TYR A 74 -8.22 -6.62 10.53
N PHE A 75 -8.43 -6.57 9.24
CA PHE A 75 -8.87 -7.70 8.43
C PHE A 75 -7.86 -7.97 7.32
N SER A 76 -7.99 -9.08 6.64
CA SER A 76 -7.17 -9.40 5.47
C SER A 76 -8.04 -9.80 4.28
N LEU A 77 -7.67 -9.28 3.12
CA LEU A 77 -8.18 -9.72 1.83
C LEU A 77 -7.25 -10.76 1.24
N TYR A 78 -7.80 -11.93 0.96
CA TYR A 78 -7.16 -12.99 0.19
C TYR A 78 -7.81 -13.08 -1.18
N SER A 79 -7.02 -13.15 -2.24
CA SER A 79 -7.55 -13.15 -3.59
C SER A 79 -6.68 -13.91 -4.57
N THR A 80 -7.32 -14.73 -5.38
CA THR A 80 -6.74 -15.37 -6.57
C THR A 80 -7.13 -14.64 -7.86
N GLU A 81 -7.59 -13.38 -7.77
CA GLU A 81 -7.96 -12.57 -8.92
C GLU A 81 -6.79 -12.36 -9.88
N ARG A 82 -6.99 -12.72 -11.13
CA ARG A 82 -6.01 -12.66 -12.23
C ARG A 82 -5.94 -11.26 -12.87
N LEU A 83 -5.29 -11.17 -14.02
CA LEU A 83 -5.04 -9.92 -14.75
C LEU A 83 -6.26 -9.49 -15.58
N ASN A 84 -6.09 -8.60 -16.55
CA ASN A 84 -7.18 -8.13 -17.40
C ASN A 84 -7.73 -9.30 -18.25
N PRO A 85 -9.07 -9.51 -18.31
CA PRO A 85 -9.64 -10.63 -19.05
C PRO A 85 -9.72 -10.37 -20.56
N MET A 86 -9.52 -9.13 -21.01
CA MET A 86 -9.56 -8.79 -22.44
C MET A 86 -8.18 -8.91 -23.07
N PRO A 87 -8.11 -9.30 -24.35
CA PRO A 87 -6.87 -9.20 -25.14
C PRO A 87 -6.33 -7.77 -25.10
N PRO A 88 -5.00 -7.57 -24.98
CA PRO A 88 -4.40 -6.24 -24.84
C PRO A 88 -4.79 -5.26 -25.94
N GLU A 89 -4.78 -5.67 -27.21
CA GLU A 89 -5.14 -4.82 -28.35
C GLU A 89 -6.60 -4.38 -28.29
N GLU A 90 -7.49 -5.29 -27.94
CA GLU A 90 -8.90 -4.96 -27.82
C GLU A 90 -9.16 -3.98 -26.67
N TYR A 91 -8.54 -4.22 -25.51
CA TYR A 91 -8.67 -3.33 -24.38
C TYR A 91 -8.09 -1.95 -24.66
N ALA A 92 -6.85 -1.87 -25.16
CA ALA A 92 -6.17 -0.61 -25.40
C ALA A 92 -6.91 0.24 -26.42
N ARG A 93 -7.24 -0.32 -27.61
CA ARG A 93 -7.84 0.44 -28.71
C ARG A 93 -9.29 0.79 -28.48
N LYS A 94 -10.10 -0.12 -27.89
CA LYS A 94 -11.57 0.07 -27.76
C LYS A 94 -11.98 0.66 -26.40
N LYS A 95 -11.19 0.43 -25.32
CA LYS A 95 -11.57 0.83 -23.97
C LYS A 95 -10.65 1.89 -23.39
N MET A 96 -9.35 1.62 -23.29
CA MET A 96 -8.43 2.52 -22.60
C MET A 96 -8.36 3.89 -23.27
N LYS A 97 -8.33 3.95 -24.61
CA LYS A 97 -8.33 5.22 -25.36
C LYS A 97 -9.54 6.08 -25.04
N ALA A 98 -10.73 5.47 -24.99
CA ALA A 98 -11.97 6.18 -24.64
C ALA A 98 -11.97 6.62 -23.15
N TYR A 99 -11.48 5.77 -22.25
CA TYR A 99 -11.35 6.10 -20.82
C TYR A 99 -10.36 7.25 -20.60
N ALA A 100 -9.25 7.29 -21.33
CA ALA A 100 -8.27 8.36 -21.22
C ALA A 100 -8.87 9.70 -21.65
N GLN A 101 -9.59 9.74 -22.77
CA GLN A 101 -10.28 10.94 -23.23
C GLN A 101 -11.25 11.48 -22.16
N GLU A 102 -12.12 10.61 -21.64
CA GLU A 102 -13.06 11.01 -20.59
C GLU A 102 -12.34 11.40 -19.28
N ALA A 103 -11.30 10.66 -18.88
CA ALA A 103 -10.55 10.94 -17.66
C ALA A 103 -9.87 12.32 -17.68
N HIS A 104 -9.35 12.73 -18.81
CA HIS A 104 -8.75 14.05 -18.99
C HIS A 104 -9.75 15.19 -18.77
N ASP A 105 -11.01 15.03 -19.12
CA ASP A 105 -12.08 16.01 -18.86
C ASP A 105 -12.31 16.23 -17.35
N PHE A 106 -11.95 15.24 -16.51
CA PHE A 106 -12.02 15.29 -15.05
C PHE A 106 -10.65 15.55 -14.40
N ASP A 107 -9.64 15.92 -15.17
CA ASP A 107 -8.25 16.04 -14.71
C ASP A 107 -7.76 14.78 -13.94
N VAL A 108 -8.04 13.60 -14.51
CA VAL A 108 -7.61 12.29 -14.03
C VAL A 108 -6.66 11.67 -15.03
N ARG A 109 -5.53 11.15 -14.58
CA ARG A 109 -4.53 10.52 -15.45
C ARG A 109 -4.72 9.00 -15.49
N VAL A 110 -4.42 8.40 -16.64
CA VAL A 110 -4.49 6.96 -16.85
C VAL A 110 -3.08 6.36 -16.83
N ILE A 111 -2.86 5.49 -15.86
CA ILE A 111 -1.61 4.72 -15.75
C ILE A 111 -1.87 3.33 -16.30
N ALA A 112 -1.25 2.95 -17.40
CA ALA A 112 -1.42 1.63 -17.97
C ALA A 112 -0.55 0.60 -17.25
N SER A 113 -1.14 -0.39 -16.59
CA SER A 113 -0.39 -1.49 -15.98
C SER A 113 -0.17 -2.59 -17.01
N ILE A 114 1.08 -3.02 -17.19
CA ILE A 114 1.48 -4.06 -18.13
C ILE A 114 2.32 -5.15 -17.46
N ALA A 115 2.25 -6.37 -18.00
CA ALA A 115 3.07 -7.51 -17.61
C ALA A 115 3.41 -8.37 -18.83
N GLY A 116 4.69 -8.44 -19.19
CA GLY A 116 5.22 -9.32 -20.20
C GLY A 116 5.86 -10.57 -19.61
N THR A 117 6.12 -11.57 -20.45
CA THR A 117 6.84 -12.81 -20.10
C THR A 117 8.20 -12.91 -20.74
N ASP A 118 8.45 -12.09 -21.74
CA ASP A 118 9.66 -12.05 -22.55
C ASP A 118 9.88 -10.62 -23.10
N PRO A 119 11.06 -10.30 -23.66
CA PRO A 119 11.36 -8.97 -24.17
C PRO A 119 10.39 -8.47 -25.25
N GLU A 120 9.93 -9.36 -26.14
CA GLU A 120 9.00 -8.98 -27.22
C GLU A 120 7.65 -8.55 -26.68
N THR A 121 7.08 -9.31 -25.73
CA THR A 121 5.80 -8.99 -25.11
C THR A 121 5.86 -7.71 -24.26
N TRP A 122 6.96 -7.43 -23.55
CA TRP A 122 7.16 -6.16 -22.84
C TRP A 122 7.18 -4.97 -23.79
N ALA A 123 7.98 -5.08 -24.89
CA ALA A 123 8.09 -4.03 -25.89
C ALA A 123 6.74 -3.75 -26.57
N ARG A 124 6.05 -4.80 -27.02
CA ARG A 124 4.76 -4.70 -27.69
C ARG A 124 3.67 -4.09 -26.80
N LEU A 125 3.63 -4.45 -25.50
CA LEU A 125 2.70 -3.85 -24.55
C LEU A 125 3.02 -2.37 -24.30
N ALA A 126 4.30 -2.00 -24.18
CA ALA A 126 4.70 -0.61 -24.00
C ALA A 126 4.29 0.27 -25.20
N ASP A 127 4.55 -0.17 -26.42
CA ASP A 127 4.11 0.53 -27.63
C ASP A 127 2.59 0.67 -27.67
N LEU A 128 1.87 -0.44 -27.46
CA LEU A 128 0.42 -0.49 -27.53
C LEU A 128 -0.25 0.51 -26.58
N VAL A 129 0.20 0.58 -25.31
CA VAL A 129 -0.44 1.49 -24.35
C VAL A 129 -0.04 2.94 -24.57
N SER A 130 1.18 3.20 -25.03
CA SER A 130 1.66 4.55 -25.36
C SER A 130 0.85 5.16 -26.52
N GLU A 131 0.50 4.38 -27.52
CA GLU A 131 -0.28 4.82 -28.68
C GLU A 131 -1.78 4.98 -28.38
N ASN A 132 -2.27 4.44 -27.25
CA ASN A 132 -3.69 4.37 -26.94
C ASN A 132 -4.11 5.11 -25.69
N GLY A 133 -3.41 6.22 -25.35
CA GLY A 133 -3.88 7.21 -24.38
C GLY A 133 -3.44 6.98 -22.95
N ALA A 134 -2.43 6.16 -22.69
CA ALA A 134 -1.79 6.12 -21.38
C ALA A 134 -1.04 7.43 -21.12
N ASP A 135 -1.16 7.98 -19.90
CA ASP A 135 -0.32 9.11 -19.44
C ASP A 135 1.00 8.62 -18.82
N MET A 136 0.98 7.43 -18.25
CA MET A 136 2.13 6.76 -17.62
C MET A 136 2.00 5.24 -17.77
N ILE A 137 3.10 4.51 -17.59
CA ILE A 137 3.12 3.04 -17.61
C ILE A 137 3.57 2.51 -16.25
N GLU A 138 2.85 1.54 -15.68
CA GLU A 138 3.25 0.79 -14.50
C GLU A 138 3.67 -0.63 -14.88
N LEU A 139 4.91 -1.03 -14.58
CA LEU A 139 5.40 -2.39 -14.79
C LEU A 139 5.02 -3.26 -13.60
N ASN A 140 4.12 -4.23 -13.82
CA ASN A 140 3.65 -5.13 -12.78
C ASN A 140 4.62 -6.30 -12.56
N LEU A 141 5.66 -6.06 -11.76
CA LEU A 141 6.65 -7.06 -11.37
C LEU A 141 6.37 -7.68 -10.00
N GLN A 142 5.11 -7.61 -9.52
CA GLN A 142 4.72 -8.14 -8.21
C GLN A 142 3.54 -9.11 -8.24
N CYS A 143 3.01 -9.49 -9.41
CA CYS A 143 1.88 -10.41 -9.50
C CYS A 143 2.21 -11.75 -8.79
N PRO A 144 1.47 -12.16 -7.73
CA PRO A 144 1.78 -13.39 -7.01
C PRO A 144 1.32 -14.66 -7.74
N HIS A 145 0.55 -14.51 -8.82
CA HIS A 145 -0.06 -15.59 -9.58
C HIS A 145 0.82 -15.99 -10.77
N VAL A 146 2.06 -16.35 -10.51
CA VAL A 146 3.01 -16.80 -11.54
C VAL A 146 3.59 -18.15 -11.16
N GLU A 147 3.86 -18.97 -12.16
CA GLU A 147 4.46 -20.28 -11.95
C GLU A 147 5.98 -20.18 -11.79
N LYS A 148 6.55 -21.11 -11.03
CA LYS A 148 7.99 -21.19 -10.83
C LYS A 148 8.69 -21.34 -12.18
N GLY A 149 9.69 -20.49 -12.43
CA GLY A 149 10.47 -20.48 -13.66
C GLY A 149 9.94 -19.58 -14.79
N GLN A 150 8.76 -18.96 -14.63
CA GLN A 150 8.28 -17.95 -15.57
C GLN A 150 8.88 -16.58 -15.23
N PRO A 151 9.56 -15.88 -16.17
CA PRO A 151 10.22 -14.59 -15.89
C PRO A 151 9.22 -13.42 -15.91
N THR A 152 8.14 -13.52 -15.15
CA THR A 152 7.10 -12.49 -15.04
C THR A 152 6.63 -12.31 -13.60
N GLY A 153 5.87 -11.25 -13.32
CA GLY A 153 5.31 -10.95 -12.01
C GLY A 153 6.37 -10.98 -10.92
N MET A 154 6.04 -11.58 -9.77
CA MET A 154 6.95 -11.62 -8.62
C MET A 154 8.22 -12.49 -8.84
N VAL A 155 8.22 -13.39 -9.82
CA VAL A 155 9.44 -14.16 -10.16
C VAL A 155 10.46 -13.22 -10.80
N ALA A 156 10.04 -12.43 -11.80
CA ALA A 156 10.90 -11.41 -12.41
C ALA A 156 11.25 -10.30 -11.40
N GLY A 157 10.29 -9.86 -10.60
CA GLY A 157 10.47 -8.78 -9.61
C GLY A 157 11.41 -9.09 -8.45
N ARG A 158 11.85 -10.34 -8.30
CA ARG A 158 12.84 -10.76 -7.30
C ARG A 158 14.28 -10.73 -7.83
N ASP A 159 14.46 -10.57 -9.12
CA ASP A 159 15.77 -10.49 -9.79
C ASP A 159 16.10 -9.04 -10.17
N PRO A 160 17.08 -8.39 -9.51
CA PRO A 160 17.43 -7.00 -9.79
C PRO A 160 17.88 -6.76 -11.23
N GLU A 161 18.65 -7.68 -11.82
CA GLU A 161 19.18 -7.54 -13.18
C GLU A 161 18.08 -7.73 -14.24
N LEU A 162 17.16 -8.64 -13.99
CA LEU A 162 15.99 -8.80 -14.86
C LEU A 162 15.08 -7.56 -14.76
N CYS A 163 14.87 -7.00 -13.56
CA CYS A 163 14.16 -5.75 -13.40
C CYS A 163 14.83 -4.61 -14.18
N TYR A 164 16.16 -4.46 -14.08
CA TYR A 164 16.91 -3.48 -14.88
C TYR A 164 16.66 -3.67 -16.37
N SER A 165 16.83 -4.89 -16.87
CA SER A 165 16.72 -5.20 -18.31
C SER A 165 15.32 -4.91 -18.86
N ILE A 166 14.26 -5.22 -18.09
CA ILE A 166 12.88 -4.92 -18.46
C ILE A 166 12.64 -3.40 -18.49
N LEU A 167 13.12 -2.68 -17.49
CA LEU A 167 12.98 -1.21 -17.44
C LEU A 167 13.71 -0.53 -18.60
N ASP A 168 14.97 -0.90 -18.87
CA ASP A 168 15.78 -0.37 -19.97
C ASP A 168 15.11 -0.62 -21.33
N LEU A 169 14.57 -1.83 -21.52
CA LEU A 169 13.81 -2.18 -22.73
C LEU A 169 12.56 -1.29 -22.89
N VAL A 170 11.72 -1.21 -21.86
CA VAL A 170 10.49 -0.41 -21.91
C VAL A 170 10.80 1.07 -22.07
N ARG A 171 11.83 1.58 -21.36
CA ARG A 171 12.25 2.99 -21.47
C ARG A 171 12.61 3.38 -22.91
N LYS A 172 13.21 2.48 -23.68
CA LYS A 172 13.57 2.71 -25.09
C LYS A 172 12.35 2.73 -26.02
N ARG A 173 11.21 2.21 -25.59
CA ARG A 173 9.98 2.09 -26.40
C ARG A 173 9.00 3.24 -26.19
N THR A 174 9.11 4.01 -25.09
CA THR A 174 8.10 5.03 -24.76
C THR A 174 8.72 6.30 -24.19
N PRO A 175 8.23 7.50 -24.54
CA PRO A 175 8.58 8.74 -23.88
C PRO A 175 7.85 8.93 -22.54
N LEU A 176 6.76 8.17 -22.29
CA LEU A 176 5.91 8.31 -21.11
C LEU A 176 6.68 8.00 -19.81
N PRO A 177 6.29 8.57 -18.66
CA PRO A 177 6.86 8.16 -17.38
C PRO A 177 6.61 6.67 -17.12
N VAL A 178 7.66 5.96 -16.67
CA VAL A 178 7.61 4.53 -16.34
C VAL A 178 7.74 4.34 -14.83
N ILE A 179 6.79 3.63 -14.25
CA ILE A 179 6.72 3.33 -12.81
C ILE A 179 7.11 1.87 -12.60
N GLY A 180 8.17 1.63 -11.83
CA GLY A 180 8.57 0.29 -11.41
C GLY A 180 7.81 -0.14 -10.16
N LYS A 181 7.01 -1.22 -10.24
CA LYS A 181 6.29 -1.74 -9.07
C LYS A 181 7.01 -2.94 -8.50
N VAL A 182 7.63 -2.71 -7.32
CA VAL A 182 8.52 -3.66 -6.65
C VAL A 182 7.73 -4.71 -5.88
N VAL A 183 8.22 -5.95 -5.89
CA VAL A 183 7.76 -7.00 -4.99
C VAL A 183 8.28 -6.71 -3.57
N GLY A 184 7.36 -6.69 -2.59
CA GLY A 184 7.71 -6.37 -1.19
C GLY A 184 8.06 -7.59 -0.33
N GLU A 185 8.16 -8.80 -0.93
CA GLU A 185 8.28 -10.06 -0.21
C GLU A 185 9.48 -10.89 -0.68
N GLY A 186 10.29 -11.33 0.28
CA GLY A 186 11.42 -12.22 0.01
C GLY A 186 12.63 -11.54 -0.65
N VAL A 187 12.65 -10.21 -0.72
CA VAL A 187 13.74 -9.42 -1.30
C VAL A 187 13.98 -8.15 -0.49
N ASP A 188 15.06 -7.46 -0.77
CA ASP A 188 15.25 -6.07 -0.37
C ASP A 188 14.64 -5.14 -1.44
N PRO A 189 13.48 -4.50 -1.18
CA PRO A 189 12.82 -3.64 -2.15
C PRO A 189 13.69 -2.46 -2.61
N ILE A 190 14.65 -2.01 -1.79
CA ILE A 190 15.51 -0.87 -2.14
C ILE A 190 16.53 -1.29 -3.20
N LYS A 191 17.11 -2.49 -3.11
CA LYS A 191 18.01 -3.03 -4.15
C LYS A 191 17.28 -3.17 -5.49
N ILE A 192 16.06 -3.72 -5.46
CA ILE A 192 15.25 -3.84 -6.67
C ILE A 192 14.92 -2.47 -7.25
N ALA A 193 14.43 -1.53 -6.42
CA ALA A 193 14.09 -0.18 -6.84
C ALA A 193 15.30 0.55 -7.46
N THR A 194 16.49 0.42 -6.85
CA THR A 194 17.72 1.02 -7.38
C THR A 194 18.00 0.50 -8.81
N ARG A 195 17.93 -0.81 -9.02
CA ARG A 195 18.17 -1.37 -10.36
C ARG A 195 17.06 -0.97 -11.37
N MET A 196 15.81 -0.84 -10.91
CA MET A 196 14.74 -0.29 -11.77
C MET A 196 15.03 1.17 -12.17
N ILE A 197 15.52 1.98 -11.24
CA ILE A 197 15.89 3.39 -11.52
C ILE A 197 17.06 3.46 -12.48
N ASP A 198 18.09 2.63 -12.31
CA ASP A 198 19.22 2.53 -13.24
C ASP A 198 18.74 2.13 -14.65
N GLY A 199 17.70 1.30 -14.76
CA GLY A 199 17.05 0.92 -16.02
C GLY A 199 16.09 1.98 -16.58
N GLY A 200 15.90 3.12 -15.90
CA GLY A 200 15.11 4.25 -16.39
C GLY A 200 13.70 4.38 -15.83
N ALA A 201 13.42 3.82 -14.66
CA ALA A 201 12.16 4.11 -13.94
C ALA A 201 12.11 5.57 -13.50
N ASP A 202 10.97 6.24 -13.76
CA ASP A 202 10.71 7.63 -13.37
C ASP A 202 10.01 7.74 -12.00
N ALA A 203 9.50 6.63 -11.46
CA ALA A 203 8.97 6.47 -10.10
C ALA A 203 8.98 5.00 -9.69
N VAL A 204 8.89 4.73 -8.39
CA VAL A 204 8.82 3.36 -7.86
C VAL A 204 7.70 3.19 -6.83
N VAL A 205 7.01 2.04 -6.88
CA VAL A 205 6.07 1.60 -5.83
C VAL A 205 6.78 0.52 -5.02
N LEU A 206 7.14 0.81 -3.77
CA LEU A 206 8.04 -0.06 -2.98
C LEU A 206 7.36 -1.28 -2.37
N THR A 207 6.04 -1.29 -2.25
CA THR A 207 5.30 -2.39 -1.62
C THR A 207 3.97 -2.65 -2.31
N GLY A 208 3.53 -3.90 -2.23
CA GLY A 208 2.23 -4.33 -2.70
C GLY A 208 1.68 -5.45 -1.83
N ARG A 209 0.73 -6.22 -2.35
CA ARG A 209 0.22 -7.40 -1.63
C ARG A 209 1.31 -8.46 -1.49
N PHE A 210 1.30 -9.17 -0.38
CA PHE A 210 2.07 -10.39 -0.19
C PHE A 210 1.39 -11.58 -0.85
N GLN A 211 2.08 -12.70 -0.90
CA GLN A 211 1.48 -13.99 -1.22
C GLN A 211 1.07 -14.68 0.08
N GLY A 212 -0.12 -15.24 0.13
CA GLY A 212 -0.64 -15.94 1.28
C GLY A 212 -1.37 -17.22 0.90
N LEU A 213 -1.65 -18.06 1.91
CA LEU A 213 -2.46 -19.26 1.81
C LEU A 213 -3.47 -19.24 2.96
N TYR A 214 -4.71 -19.54 2.64
CA TYR A 214 -5.75 -19.75 3.64
C TYR A 214 -6.30 -21.17 3.54
N LEU A 215 -6.35 -21.88 4.68
CA LEU A 215 -6.82 -23.25 4.78
C LEU A 215 -8.17 -23.29 5.50
N ASP A 216 -9.08 -24.06 4.97
CA ASP A 216 -10.28 -24.52 5.66
C ASP A 216 -9.92 -25.79 6.45
N ILE A 217 -9.97 -25.71 7.77
CA ILE A 217 -9.55 -26.80 8.65
C ILE A 217 -10.52 -27.99 8.65
N GLU A 218 -11.80 -27.74 8.33
CA GLU A 218 -12.81 -28.80 8.30
C GLU A 218 -12.69 -29.66 7.05
N THR A 219 -12.33 -29.04 5.92
CA THR A 219 -12.12 -29.75 4.67
C THR A 219 -10.66 -30.12 4.42
N GLU A 220 -9.73 -29.62 5.26
CA GLU A 220 -8.26 -29.77 5.13
C GLU A 220 -7.71 -29.29 3.79
N LYS A 221 -8.38 -28.33 3.16
CA LYS A 221 -8.05 -27.83 1.82
C LYS A 221 -7.81 -26.32 1.82
N PRO A 222 -6.91 -25.85 0.96
CA PRO A 222 -6.86 -24.41 0.67
C PRO A 222 -8.20 -23.94 0.08
N ILE A 223 -8.66 -22.76 0.50
CA ILE A 223 -9.80 -22.12 -0.16
C ILE A 223 -9.40 -21.70 -1.60
N HIS A 224 -10.40 -21.47 -2.44
CA HIS A 224 -10.20 -20.98 -3.80
C HIS A 224 -9.24 -21.83 -4.65
N TRP A 225 -9.60 -23.10 -4.81
CA TRP A 225 -8.94 -24.05 -5.73
C TRP A 225 -7.49 -24.41 -5.37
N GLY A 226 -7.11 -24.24 -4.13
CA GLY A 226 -5.82 -24.73 -3.64
C GLY A 226 -4.61 -23.86 -3.98
N GLY A 227 -4.82 -22.70 -4.61
CA GLY A 227 -3.74 -21.83 -5.00
C GLY A 227 -3.32 -20.84 -3.90
N MET A 228 -2.05 -20.48 -3.87
CA MET A 228 -1.61 -19.29 -3.15
C MET A 228 -2.20 -18.04 -3.82
N GLY A 229 -2.62 -17.06 -3.03
CA GLY A 229 -3.26 -15.84 -3.51
C GLY A 229 -2.56 -14.57 -3.04
N GLY A 230 -2.97 -13.44 -3.61
CA GLY A 230 -2.58 -12.15 -3.09
C GLY A 230 -3.23 -11.92 -1.73
N TYR A 231 -2.43 -11.53 -0.74
CA TYR A 231 -2.81 -11.35 0.65
C TYR A 231 -2.43 -9.96 1.13
N GLY A 232 -3.37 -9.24 1.72
CA GLY A 232 -3.11 -7.89 2.20
C GLY A 232 -4.28 -7.31 2.98
N GLY A 233 -4.02 -6.17 3.62
CA GLY A 233 -4.98 -5.45 4.45
C GLY A 233 -4.36 -4.19 5.04
N PHE A 234 -5.08 -3.50 5.92
CA PHE A 234 -4.60 -2.24 6.52
C PHE A 234 -3.39 -2.46 7.44
N TRP A 235 -3.20 -3.66 7.98
CA TRP A 235 -2.05 -4.06 8.78
C TRP A 235 -0.70 -3.86 8.06
N GLN A 236 -0.68 -3.84 6.73
CA GLN A 236 0.54 -3.61 5.94
C GLN A 236 1.08 -2.18 6.04
N ALA A 237 0.28 -1.22 6.56
CA ALA A 237 0.67 0.19 6.61
C ALA A 237 2.02 0.43 7.31
N SER A 238 2.28 -0.25 8.42
CA SER A 238 3.54 -0.11 9.16
C SER A 238 4.75 -0.67 8.39
N ILE A 239 4.53 -1.74 7.63
CA ILE A 239 5.57 -2.33 6.76
C ILE A 239 5.89 -1.38 5.60
N THR A 240 4.86 -0.80 5.00
CA THR A 240 5.02 0.16 3.90
C THR A 240 5.74 1.43 4.36
N ARG A 241 5.37 2.00 5.52
CA ARG A 241 6.09 3.15 6.11
C ARG A 241 7.58 2.88 6.28
N LYS A 242 7.94 1.69 6.83
CA LYS A 242 9.34 1.28 6.95
C LYS A 242 10.07 1.34 5.61
N TRP A 243 9.48 0.81 4.54
CA TRP A 243 10.14 0.78 3.24
C TRP A 243 10.20 2.16 2.56
N ILE A 244 9.19 3.02 2.75
CA ILE A 244 9.24 4.43 2.30
C ILE A 244 10.41 5.14 2.99
N VAL A 245 10.54 5.01 4.30
CA VAL A 245 11.68 5.57 5.06
C VAL A 245 13.00 5.06 4.52
N ARG A 246 13.16 3.75 4.33
CA ARG A 246 14.40 3.16 3.78
C ARG A 246 14.71 3.66 2.37
N GLY A 247 13.71 3.82 1.52
CA GLY A 247 13.87 4.41 0.19
C GLY A 247 14.33 5.87 0.24
N SER A 248 13.77 6.64 1.18
CA SER A 248 14.16 8.03 1.41
C SER A 248 15.58 8.13 1.98
N GLU A 249 15.95 7.30 2.96
CA GLU A 249 17.31 7.21 3.51
C GLU A 249 18.34 6.79 2.46
N ALA A 250 17.98 5.86 1.57
CA ALA A 250 18.81 5.46 0.42
C ALA A 250 18.91 6.54 -0.66
N ASN A 251 18.17 7.64 -0.51
CA ASN A 251 18.14 8.75 -1.44
C ASN A 251 17.82 8.31 -2.88
N LEU A 252 16.78 7.48 -3.02
CA LEU A 252 16.25 7.12 -4.34
C LEU A 252 15.92 8.40 -5.13
N LYS A 253 16.44 8.51 -6.34
CA LYS A 253 16.43 9.76 -7.15
C LYS A 253 15.11 10.01 -7.89
N VAL A 254 14.10 9.20 -7.62
CA VAL A 254 12.77 9.30 -8.24
C VAL A 254 11.69 9.32 -7.17
N PRO A 255 10.48 9.82 -7.47
CA PRO A 255 9.33 9.76 -6.60
C PRO A 255 9.05 8.36 -6.06
N ILE A 256 8.83 8.25 -4.74
CA ILE A 256 8.37 7.02 -4.09
C ILE A 256 6.84 7.08 -3.99
N ILE A 257 6.18 6.04 -4.48
CA ILE A 257 4.74 5.86 -4.36
C ILE A 257 4.48 4.81 -3.25
N GLY A 258 3.79 5.20 -2.19
CA GLY A 258 3.41 4.29 -1.12
C GLY A 258 2.25 3.39 -1.56
N GLY A 259 2.47 2.08 -1.63
CA GLY A 259 1.45 1.09 -1.97
C GLY A 259 1.13 0.18 -0.80
N ALA A 260 -0.07 -0.40 -0.77
CA ALA A 260 -0.61 -1.29 0.25
C ALA A 260 -0.80 -0.65 1.65
N GLY A 261 -1.72 -1.19 2.43
CA GLY A 261 -1.92 -0.86 3.85
C GLY A 261 -2.79 0.37 4.15
N ILE A 262 -3.14 1.19 3.18
CA ILE A 262 -3.90 2.43 3.42
C ILE A 262 -5.35 2.11 3.76
N GLY A 263 -5.77 2.45 4.98
CA GLY A 263 -7.13 2.27 5.50
C GLY A 263 -7.87 3.57 5.79
N ASN A 264 -7.14 4.67 5.96
CA ASN A 264 -7.68 5.99 6.30
C ASN A 264 -6.80 7.13 5.74
N TYR A 265 -7.20 8.37 5.98
CA TYR A 265 -6.45 9.55 5.50
C TYR A 265 -5.16 9.79 6.30
N GLU A 266 -5.10 9.36 7.55
CA GLU A 266 -3.90 9.44 8.38
C GLU A 266 -2.77 8.58 7.82
N ASP A 267 -3.08 7.42 7.25
CA ASP A 267 -2.09 6.59 6.55
C ASP A 267 -1.48 7.33 5.38
N ILE A 268 -2.30 8.06 4.59
CA ILE A 268 -1.81 8.86 3.46
C ILE A 268 -0.85 9.95 3.95
N ILE A 269 -1.27 10.72 4.98
CA ILE A 269 -0.43 11.75 5.58
C ILE A 269 0.87 11.14 6.10
N SER A 270 0.80 10.02 6.81
CA SER A 270 1.97 9.36 7.37
C SER A 270 2.95 8.87 6.31
N TYR A 271 2.46 8.39 5.16
CA TYR A 271 3.33 7.99 4.04
C TYR A 271 4.08 9.18 3.46
N ILE A 272 3.38 10.31 3.29
CA ILE A 272 4.00 11.57 2.81
C ILE A 272 5.02 12.09 3.84
N LEU A 273 4.70 12.07 5.14
CA LEU A 273 5.64 12.39 6.22
C LEU A 273 6.89 11.49 6.21
N CYS A 274 6.76 10.25 5.77
CA CYS A 274 7.87 9.31 5.59
C CYS A 274 8.66 9.50 4.27
N GLY A 275 8.21 10.40 3.37
CA GLY A 275 8.90 10.74 2.13
C GLY A 275 8.24 10.20 0.85
N ALA A 276 7.03 9.64 0.92
CA ALA A 276 6.29 9.30 -0.29
C ALA A 276 5.80 10.57 -1.00
N THR A 277 5.84 10.55 -2.33
CA THR A 277 5.29 11.61 -3.19
C THR A 277 3.80 11.39 -3.46
N ALA A 278 3.41 10.14 -3.65
CA ALA A 278 2.03 9.72 -3.94
C ALA A 278 1.71 8.42 -3.22
N VAL A 279 0.44 8.02 -3.27
CA VAL A 279 -0.03 6.76 -2.69
C VAL A 279 -0.92 5.99 -3.66
N GLN A 280 -0.85 4.66 -3.63
CA GLN A 280 -1.73 3.76 -4.36
C GLN A 280 -2.70 3.04 -3.43
N ILE A 281 -4.01 3.17 -3.67
CA ILE A 281 -5.09 2.65 -2.84
C ILE A 281 -5.88 1.59 -3.62
N CYS A 282 -6.05 0.41 -3.04
CA CYS A 282 -6.89 -0.67 -3.59
C CYS A 282 -7.90 -1.19 -2.57
N THR A 283 -7.43 -1.81 -1.49
CA THR A 283 -8.24 -2.51 -0.48
C THR A 283 -9.34 -1.63 0.10
N ALA A 284 -9.02 -0.40 0.49
CA ALA A 284 -10.01 0.52 1.06
C ALA A 284 -11.12 0.89 0.05
N ILE A 285 -10.80 0.96 -1.24
CA ILE A 285 -11.81 1.21 -2.27
C ILE A 285 -12.69 -0.03 -2.49
N ILE A 286 -12.13 -1.24 -2.39
CA ILE A 286 -12.92 -2.47 -2.45
C ILE A 286 -13.96 -2.50 -1.31
N VAL A 287 -13.52 -2.13 -0.11
CA VAL A 287 -14.32 -2.23 1.12
C VAL A 287 -15.29 -1.07 1.27
N TYR A 288 -14.83 0.17 1.08
CA TYR A 288 -15.61 1.38 1.37
C TYR A 288 -16.14 2.10 0.11
N GLY A 289 -15.72 1.66 -1.07
CA GLY A 289 -16.10 2.29 -2.34
C GLY A 289 -15.30 3.55 -2.67
N HIS A 290 -15.41 3.99 -3.93
CA HIS A 290 -14.65 5.14 -4.46
C HIS A 290 -14.95 6.48 -3.79
N LYS A 291 -16.14 6.64 -3.19
CA LYS A 291 -16.58 7.90 -2.55
C LYS A 291 -15.70 8.32 -1.36
N ILE A 292 -14.94 7.38 -0.77
CA ILE A 292 -14.04 7.69 0.34
C ILE A 292 -12.95 8.68 -0.05
N ILE A 293 -12.50 8.69 -1.31
CA ILE A 293 -11.42 9.56 -1.80
C ILE A 293 -11.75 11.02 -1.57
N LYS A 294 -12.95 11.46 -1.95
CA LYS A 294 -13.41 12.84 -1.71
C LYS A 294 -13.41 13.21 -0.23
N ARG A 295 -13.83 12.29 0.64
CA ARG A 295 -13.81 12.48 2.10
C ARG A 295 -12.38 12.63 2.60
N TRP A 296 -11.47 11.75 2.18
CA TRP A 296 -10.07 11.78 2.60
C TRP A 296 -9.33 13.02 2.12
N LEU A 297 -9.56 13.47 0.89
CA LEU A 297 -8.98 14.72 0.39
C LEU A 297 -9.39 15.93 1.23
N ARG A 298 -10.67 16.01 1.66
CA ARG A 298 -11.13 17.07 2.58
C ARG A 298 -10.46 16.97 3.95
N GLN A 299 -10.32 15.75 4.49
CA GLN A 299 -9.65 15.51 5.78
C GLN A 299 -8.16 15.87 5.73
N ILE A 300 -7.46 15.52 4.65
CA ILE A 300 -6.07 15.91 4.41
C ILE A 300 -5.94 17.44 4.35
N SER A 301 -6.79 18.10 3.57
CA SER A 301 -6.79 19.58 3.49
C SER A 301 -7.04 20.23 4.83
N GLY A 302 -8.02 19.76 5.61
CA GLY A 302 -8.31 20.27 6.96
C GLY A 302 -7.15 20.06 7.94
N TRP A 303 -6.49 18.90 7.87
CA TRP A 303 -5.29 18.65 8.67
C TRP A 303 -4.13 19.58 8.27
N MET A 304 -3.91 19.81 6.98
CA MET A 304 -2.90 20.74 6.48
C MET A 304 -3.17 22.18 6.95
N GLU A 305 -4.42 22.64 6.84
CA GLU A 305 -4.85 23.97 7.32
C GLU A 305 -4.60 24.13 8.82
N ALA A 306 -4.99 23.13 9.64
CA ALA A 306 -4.76 23.14 11.07
C ALA A 306 -3.26 23.15 11.46
N LYS A 307 -2.38 22.64 10.60
CA LYS A 307 -0.91 22.63 10.75
C LYS A 307 -0.23 23.85 10.10
N GLY A 308 -0.96 24.70 9.38
CA GLY A 308 -0.41 25.84 8.65
C GLY A 308 0.38 25.46 7.39
N TYR A 309 0.12 24.28 6.79
CA TYR A 309 0.76 23.86 5.55
C TYR A 309 -0.01 24.39 4.34
N SER A 310 0.71 24.94 3.38
CA SER A 310 0.16 25.47 2.14
C SER A 310 0.20 24.48 0.98
N SER A 311 1.10 23.49 1.05
CA SER A 311 1.30 22.48 0.01
C SER A 311 1.73 21.11 0.59
N ILE A 312 1.61 20.05 -0.20
CA ILE A 312 2.13 18.71 0.13
C ILE A 312 3.65 18.76 0.41
N ALA A 313 4.38 19.60 -0.31
CA ALA A 313 5.83 19.75 -0.15
C ALA A 313 6.22 20.24 1.26
N ASP A 314 5.36 21.01 1.93
CA ASP A 314 5.65 21.59 3.25
C ASP A 314 5.83 20.53 4.34
N PHE A 315 5.25 19.36 4.17
CA PHE A 315 5.36 18.29 5.18
C PHE A 315 5.94 16.96 4.63
N SER A 316 6.24 16.88 3.35
CA SER A 316 6.88 15.70 2.76
C SER A 316 8.22 15.41 3.43
N GLY A 317 8.42 14.16 3.90
CA GLY A 317 9.65 13.71 4.54
C GLY A 317 9.93 14.28 5.94
N ARG A 318 9.03 15.10 6.52
CA ARG A 318 9.29 15.78 7.83
C ARG A 318 9.49 14.85 9.01
N SER A 319 9.10 13.56 8.90
CA SER A 319 9.34 12.59 9.97
C SER A 319 10.72 11.93 9.88
N LEU A 320 11.43 12.03 8.76
CA LEU A 320 12.68 11.30 8.53
C LEU A 320 13.75 11.62 9.57
N ASN A 321 13.94 12.90 9.89
CA ASN A 321 14.91 13.35 10.88
C ASN A 321 14.52 13.10 12.35
N LYS A 322 13.29 12.56 12.58
CA LYS A 322 12.79 12.19 13.91
C LYS A 322 12.88 10.69 14.16
N ILE A 323 13.22 9.92 13.14
CA ILE A 323 13.43 8.47 13.24
C ILE A 323 14.89 8.27 13.66
N ILE A 324 15.07 7.71 14.85
CA ILE A 324 16.39 7.52 15.44
C ILE A 324 16.84 6.07 15.34
N ALA A 325 18.15 5.86 15.31
CA ALA A 325 18.71 4.51 15.36
C ALA A 325 18.34 3.81 16.69
N PRO A 326 18.16 2.48 16.70
CA PRO A 326 17.79 1.75 17.91
C PRO A 326 18.76 1.95 19.10
N SER A 327 20.04 2.21 18.81
CA SER A 327 21.06 2.53 19.82
C SER A 327 20.86 3.88 20.49
N LEU A 328 20.17 4.81 19.84
CA LEU A 328 19.91 6.16 20.34
C LEU A 328 18.56 6.29 21.07
N ILE A 329 17.76 5.22 21.12
CA ILE A 329 16.49 5.22 21.87
C ILE A 329 16.82 5.38 23.35
N PRO A 330 16.26 6.41 24.05
CA PRO A 330 16.50 6.62 25.47
C PRO A 330 16.08 5.37 26.31
N ARG A 331 16.95 4.95 27.23
CA ARG A 331 16.72 3.80 28.11
C ARG A 331 16.65 4.17 29.58
N ASP A 332 17.12 5.36 29.93
CA ASP A 332 17.31 5.79 31.31
C ASP A 332 16.18 6.74 31.78
N THR A 333 15.19 7.01 30.93
CA THR A 333 14.06 7.84 31.34
C THR A 333 13.14 7.04 32.26
N PRO A 334 12.94 7.48 33.51
CA PRO A 334 12.12 6.75 34.46
C PRO A 334 10.65 6.92 34.12
N TYR A 335 10.02 5.84 33.69
CA TYR A 335 8.57 5.80 33.46
C TYR A 335 7.91 4.75 34.33
N ALA A 336 6.63 4.96 34.59
CA ALA A 336 5.77 3.97 35.24
C ALA A 336 4.36 4.00 34.67
N SER A 337 3.57 3.00 35.03
CA SER A 337 2.14 2.97 34.74
C SER A 337 1.35 3.10 36.05
N ARG A 338 0.14 3.62 35.97
CA ARG A 338 -0.87 3.58 37.01
C ARG A 338 -2.19 3.07 36.46
N ILE A 339 -3.05 2.54 37.32
CA ILE A 339 -4.36 2.05 36.91
C ILE A 339 -5.40 2.89 37.64
N ASP A 340 -6.25 3.55 36.87
CA ASP A 340 -7.42 4.27 37.39
C ASP A 340 -8.48 3.24 37.84
N PRO A 341 -8.78 3.16 39.17
CA PRO A 341 -9.71 2.18 39.68
C PRO A 341 -11.17 2.44 39.26
N ASP A 342 -11.51 3.68 38.90
CA ASP A 342 -12.89 4.07 38.56
C ASP A 342 -13.23 3.63 37.12
N ASN A 343 -12.24 3.62 36.22
CA ASN A 343 -12.38 3.16 34.84
C ASN A 343 -12.02 1.69 34.66
N CYS A 344 -11.46 1.03 35.68
CA CYS A 344 -10.97 -0.35 35.57
C CYS A 344 -12.09 -1.39 35.71
N GLN A 345 -12.30 -2.18 34.66
CA GLN A 345 -13.27 -3.29 34.66
C GLN A 345 -12.74 -4.58 35.32
N LYS A 346 -11.56 -4.57 35.89
CA LYS A 346 -10.94 -5.72 36.58
C LYS A 346 -10.84 -6.99 35.74
N CYS A 347 -10.58 -6.84 34.44
CA CYS A 347 -10.41 -7.97 33.48
C CYS A 347 -9.07 -8.73 33.66
N LEU A 348 -8.18 -8.26 34.55
CA LEU A 348 -6.88 -8.83 34.91
C LEU A 348 -5.85 -8.98 33.78
N LYS A 349 -6.14 -8.63 32.54
CA LYS A 349 -5.22 -8.77 31.40
C LYS A 349 -3.86 -8.11 31.62
N CYS A 350 -3.85 -6.92 32.23
CA CYS A 350 -2.61 -6.19 32.51
C CYS A 350 -1.79 -6.84 33.63
N LEU A 351 -2.43 -7.48 34.60
CA LEU A 351 -1.76 -8.22 35.67
C LEU A 351 -1.10 -9.48 35.13
N GLU A 352 -1.82 -10.28 34.36
CA GLU A 352 -1.32 -11.52 33.76
C GLU A 352 -0.19 -11.26 32.75
N ALA A 353 -0.24 -10.14 32.04
CA ALA A 353 0.75 -9.78 31.04
C ALA A 353 2.00 -9.08 31.58
N CYS A 354 2.03 -8.69 32.87
CA CYS A 354 3.14 -7.91 33.43
C CYS A 354 4.38 -8.80 33.65
N PRO A 355 5.48 -8.66 32.86
CA PRO A 355 6.66 -9.49 33.03
C PRO A 355 7.52 -9.13 34.26
N TYR A 356 7.19 -8.01 34.91
CA TYR A 356 7.90 -7.49 36.08
C TYR A 356 7.14 -7.75 37.40
N GLU A 357 6.01 -8.44 37.32
CA GLU A 357 5.13 -8.69 38.49
C GLU A 357 4.84 -7.41 39.30
N ALA A 358 4.80 -6.28 38.60
CA ALA A 358 4.60 -4.97 39.20
C ALA A 358 3.13 -4.65 39.49
N ILE A 359 2.18 -5.49 39.03
CA ILE A 359 0.74 -5.27 39.21
C ILE A 359 0.20 -6.31 40.20
N THR A 360 -0.51 -5.85 41.22
CA THR A 360 -1.13 -6.71 42.26
C THR A 360 -2.57 -6.32 42.48
N VAL A 361 -3.34 -7.20 43.15
CA VAL A 361 -4.69 -6.90 43.58
C VAL A 361 -4.66 -6.61 45.08
N ILE A 362 -5.01 -5.39 45.47
CA ILE A 362 -5.15 -4.93 46.86
C ILE A 362 -6.57 -4.35 47.04
N ASP A 363 -7.31 -4.82 47.99
CA ASP A 363 -8.70 -4.39 48.28
C ASP A 363 -9.58 -4.36 47.00
N GLN A 364 -9.50 -5.43 46.23
CA GLN A 364 -10.21 -5.59 44.96
C GLN A 364 -9.85 -4.55 43.89
N LYS A 365 -8.75 -3.83 44.02
CA LYS A 365 -8.23 -2.87 43.06
C LYS A 365 -6.89 -3.36 42.50
N LEU A 366 -6.65 -3.10 41.21
CA LEU A 366 -5.35 -3.32 40.62
C LEU A 366 -4.43 -2.15 40.96
N VAL A 367 -3.31 -2.46 41.60
CA VAL A 367 -2.30 -1.48 42.05
C VAL A 367 -0.98 -1.79 41.38
N VAL A 368 -0.31 -0.76 40.88
CA VAL A 368 1.03 -0.87 40.27
C VAL A 368 2.07 -0.47 41.32
N ASP A 369 3.02 -1.36 41.58
CA ASP A 369 4.20 -1.05 42.37
C ASP A 369 5.19 -0.26 41.48
N PRO A 370 5.45 1.04 41.76
CA PRO A 370 6.30 1.86 40.93
C PRO A 370 7.76 1.45 40.96
N GLU A 371 8.23 0.77 42.02
CA GLU A 371 9.62 0.31 42.14
C GLU A 371 9.90 -0.92 41.28
N LYS A 372 8.89 -1.79 41.10
CA LYS A 372 8.96 -2.94 40.19
C LYS A 372 8.65 -2.59 38.74
N CYS A 373 7.92 -1.50 38.50
CA CYS A 373 7.45 -1.12 37.21
C CYS A 373 8.58 -0.57 36.32
N ASP A 374 8.94 -1.31 35.27
CA ASP A 374 9.93 -0.93 34.27
C ASP A 374 9.48 0.18 33.30
N GLY A 375 8.20 0.55 33.31
CA GLY A 375 7.65 1.53 32.36
C GLY A 375 7.50 1.03 30.94
N CYS A 376 7.40 -0.27 30.73
CA CYS A 376 7.31 -0.89 29.38
C CYS A 376 6.01 -0.59 28.61
N ARG A 377 4.99 -0.03 29.29
CA ARG A 377 3.70 0.37 28.71
C ARG A 377 2.80 -0.77 28.19
N LEU A 378 3.12 -2.04 28.45
CA LEU A 378 2.32 -3.17 27.97
C LEU A 378 0.90 -3.16 28.52
N CYS A 379 0.73 -2.87 29.83
CA CYS A 379 -0.58 -2.75 30.48
C CYS A 379 -1.46 -1.67 29.85
N VAL A 380 -0.89 -0.54 29.44
CA VAL A 380 -1.62 0.55 28.74
C VAL A 380 -2.07 0.10 27.36
N ALA A 381 -1.21 -0.60 26.62
CA ALA A 381 -1.52 -1.12 25.28
C ALA A 381 -2.64 -2.19 25.31
N LEU A 382 -2.75 -2.96 26.38
CA LEU A 382 -3.76 -4.01 26.55
C LEU A 382 -5.09 -3.51 27.11
N CYS A 383 -5.11 -2.31 27.71
CA CYS A 383 -6.29 -1.78 28.39
C CYS A 383 -7.30 -1.19 27.40
N GLN A 384 -8.33 -1.94 27.05
CA GLN A 384 -9.39 -1.50 26.14
C GLN A 384 -10.24 -0.37 26.71
N GLN A 385 -10.26 -0.20 28.05
CA GLN A 385 -11.02 0.83 28.74
C GLN A 385 -10.23 2.12 28.95
N GLY A 386 -8.93 2.15 28.58
CA GLY A 386 -8.06 3.29 28.84
C GLY A 386 -7.78 3.53 30.33
N ALA A 387 -8.09 2.58 31.22
CA ALA A 387 -7.87 2.71 32.66
C ALA A 387 -6.39 2.66 33.05
N ALA A 388 -5.53 2.04 32.25
CA ALA A 388 -4.10 2.04 32.48
C ALA A 388 -3.46 3.27 31.82
N GLU A 389 -2.77 4.07 32.62
CA GLU A 389 -2.11 5.30 32.16
C GLU A 389 -0.59 5.17 32.31
N PHE A 390 0.14 5.93 31.49
CA PHE A 390 1.59 5.99 31.47
C PHE A 390 2.07 7.38 31.87
N TYR A 391 3.06 7.46 32.76
CA TYR A 391 3.63 8.71 33.21
C TYR A 391 5.13 8.62 33.41
N GLN A 392 5.80 9.78 33.41
CA GLN A 392 7.21 9.91 33.77
C GLN A 392 7.31 10.07 35.31
N LYS A 393 8.20 9.27 35.95
CA LYS A 393 8.46 9.35 37.39
C LYS A 393 9.15 10.64 37.76
#